data_3e833a5c1ebf074ceb2b7bc75d628c59
#
_entry.id   3e833a5c1ebf074ceb2b7bc75d628c59
#
_cell.length_a   1.000
_cell.length_b   1.000
_cell.length_c   1.000
_cell.angle_alpha   90.00
_cell.angle_beta   90.00
_cell.angle_gamma   90.00
#
_symmetry.space_group_name_H-M   'P 1'
#
loop_
_entity.id
_entity.type
_entity.pdbx_description
1 polymer ?
#
loop_
_entity_poly.entity_id
_entity_poly.type
_entity_poly.pdbx_seq_one_letter_code
_entity_poly.pdbx_strand_id
1 'polypeptide(L)'
;YDINNLLDGGMSNDEGVALMRKTSGVQWADMLQYYLDNFVDSLTGVVPGARVLINDLKAAGIGVWGLSNWQKDLFPIALEHYDILQTLNDRVVSGYVELRKPHKDIYDHALDRFGINAAGAMFVDDKAMNIVGANEAGIRGVRFKDSRALRRLLIANGVDIPAVLQA
;
A
#
# COMPACT_ATOMS: atom_id res chain seq x y z
N TYR A 1 -14.76 -17.28 5.41
CA TYR A 1 -13.34 -17.02 5.05
C TYR A 1 -13.25 -15.68 4.36
N ASP A 2 -12.35 -14.81 4.85
CA ASP A 2 -12.00 -13.58 4.12
C ASP A 2 -10.87 -13.93 3.14
N ILE A 3 -11.26 -14.27 1.90
CA ILE A 3 -10.33 -14.71 0.87
C ILE A 3 -9.28 -13.64 0.55
N ASN A 4 -9.66 -12.36 0.56
CA ASN A 4 -8.73 -11.27 0.29
C ASN A 4 -7.62 -11.22 1.34
N ASN A 5 -7.94 -11.42 2.62
CA ASN A 5 -6.95 -11.50 3.69
C ASN A 5 -5.96 -12.67 3.53
N LEU A 6 -6.40 -13.79 2.97
CA LEU A 6 -5.52 -14.94 2.72
C LEU A 6 -4.59 -14.67 1.52
N LEU A 7 -5.12 -14.11 0.45
CA LEU A 7 -4.35 -13.74 -0.74
C LEU A 7 -3.33 -12.64 -0.43
N ASP A 8 -3.73 -11.60 0.31
CA ASP A 8 -2.82 -10.54 0.80
C ASP A 8 -1.76 -11.08 1.77
N GLY A 9 -2.04 -12.22 2.43
CA GLY A 9 -1.13 -12.90 3.34
C GLY A 9 -0.19 -13.91 2.68
N GLY A 10 -0.16 -13.97 1.33
CA GLY A 10 0.79 -14.79 0.58
C GLY A 10 0.20 -16.06 -0.05
N MET A 11 -1.09 -16.36 0.16
CA MET A 11 -1.76 -17.42 -0.60
C MET A 11 -1.75 -17.09 -2.10
N SER A 12 -1.45 -18.05 -2.95
CA SER A 12 -1.51 -17.87 -4.40
C SER A 12 -2.96 -17.77 -4.91
N ASN A 13 -3.13 -17.21 -6.10
CA ASN A 13 -4.43 -17.11 -6.75
C ASN A 13 -5.06 -18.51 -6.95
N ASP A 14 -4.28 -19.49 -7.40
CA ASP A 14 -4.76 -20.87 -7.62
C ASP A 14 -5.22 -21.53 -6.32
N GLU A 15 -4.47 -21.38 -5.23
CA GLU A 15 -4.85 -21.86 -3.90
C GLU A 15 -6.13 -21.19 -3.41
N GLY A 16 -6.27 -19.88 -3.63
CA GLY A 16 -7.46 -19.10 -3.27
C GLY A 16 -8.70 -19.59 -4.01
N VAL A 17 -8.62 -19.80 -5.33
CA VAL A 17 -9.71 -20.33 -6.15
C VAL A 17 -10.07 -21.75 -5.73
N ALA A 18 -9.08 -22.61 -5.48
CA ALA A 18 -9.31 -23.97 -5.00
C ALA A 18 -10.01 -24.01 -3.63
N LEU A 19 -9.55 -23.15 -2.70
CA LEU A 19 -10.17 -22.98 -1.38
C LEU A 19 -11.63 -22.50 -1.51
N MET A 20 -11.88 -21.47 -2.34
CA MET A 20 -13.22 -20.92 -2.58
C MET A 20 -14.15 -22.00 -3.16
N ARG A 21 -13.67 -22.81 -4.11
CA ARG A 21 -14.42 -23.92 -4.70
C ARG A 21 -14.84 -24.95 -3.65
N LYS A 22 -13.93 -25.26 -2.73
CA LYS A 22 -14.17 -26.23 -1.65
C LYS A 22 -15.13 -25.70 -0.57
N THR A 23 -15.03 -24.43 -0.21
CA THR A 23 -15.74 -23.85 0.95
C THR A 23 -17.06 -23.17 0.59
N SER A 24 -17.13 -22.55 -0.58
CA SER A 24 -18.27 -21.71 -1.01
C SER A 24 -18.95 -22.21 -2.28
N GLY A 25 -18.33 -23.13 -3.02
CA GLY A 25 -18.87 -23.75 -4.24
C GLY A 25 -18.30 -23.17 -5.53
N VAL A 26 -18.62 -23.85 -6.64
CA VAL A 26 -18.06 -23.60 -7.97
C VAL A 26 -18.36 -22.18 -8.44
N GLN A 27 -19.58 -21.69 -8.26
CA GLN A 27 -19.98 -20.36 -8.72
C GLN A 27 -19.10 -19.22 -8.11
N TRP A 28 -18.80 -19.31 -6.83
CA TRP A 28 -17.95 -18.32 -6.16
C TRP A 28 -16.49 -18.43 -6.60
N ALA A 29 -16.02 -19.65 -6.83
CA ALA A 29 -14.68 -19.87 -7.37
C ALA A 29 -14.53 -19.29 -8.77
N ASP A 30 -15.54 -19.49 -9.64
CA ASP A 30 -15.53 -18.96 -11.00
C ASP A 30 -15.63 -17.43 -11.02
N MET A 31 -16.36 -16.82 -10.09
CA MET A 31 -16.40 -15.36 -9.91
C MET A 31 -15.04 -14.83 -9.44
N LEU A 32 -14.37 -15.50 -8.49
CA LEU A 32 -13.03 -15.12 -8.05
C LEU A 32 -12.03 -15.24 -9.21
N GLN A 33 -12.07 -16.36 -9.95
CA GLN A 33 -11.20 -16.55 -11.11
C GLN A 33 -11.41 -15.44 -12.15
N TYR A 34 -12.66 -15.12 -12.48
CA TYR A 34 -12.96 -14.02 -13.40
C TYR A 34 -12.39 -12.68 -12.94
N TYR A 35 -12.51 -12.34 -11.63
CA TYR A 35 -11.90 -11.13 -11.07
C TYR A 35 -10.38 -11.14 -11.21
N LEU A 36 -9.73 -12.26 -10.90
CA LEU A 36 -8.27 -12.39 -10.99
C LEU A 36 -7.78 -12.24 -12.44
N ASP A 37 -8.48 -12.86 -13.39
CA ASP A 37 -8.14 -12.82 -14.82
C ASP A 37 -8.35 -11.42 -15.44
N ASN A 38 -9.30 -10.63 -14.88
CA ASN A 38 -9.64 -9.29 -15.35
C ASN A 38 -9.22 -8.21 -14.36
N PHE A 39 -8.22 -8.46 -13.52
CA PHE A 39 -7.82 -7.57 -12.43
C PHE A 39 -7.51 -6.14 -12.91
N VAL A 40 -6.91 -5.98 -14.09
CA VAL A 40 -6.59 -4.67 -14.69
C VAL A 40 -7.81 -3.76 -14.76
N ASP A 41 -8.99 -4.31 -15.07
CA ASP A 41 -10.24 -3.56 -15.20
C ASP A 41 -10.71 -2.99 -13.85
N SER A 42 -10.22 -3.55 -12.74
CA SER A 42 -10.50 -3.04 -11.38
C SER A 42 -9.62 -1.87 -10.97
N LEU A 43 -8.56 -1.59 -11.71
CA LEU A 43 -7.61 -0.51 -11.42
C LEU A 43 -8.18 0.84 -11.88
N THR A 44 -8.59 1.67 -10.93
CA THR A 44 -9.36 2.91 -11.19
C THR A 44 -8.51 4.16 -11.40
N GLY A 45 -7.19 4.07 -11.25
CA GLY A 45 -6.27 5.17 -11.51
C GLY A 45 -5.46 5.63 -10.29
N VAL A 46 -4.60 6.61 -10.53
CA VAL A 46 -3.75 7.21 -9.50
C VAL A 46 -4.54 8.26 -8.73
N VAL A 47 -4.38 8.28 -7.40
CA VAL A 47 -4.99 9.31 -6.55
C VAL A 47 -4.59 10.71 -7.03
N PRO A 48 -5.55 11.62 -7.27
CA PRO A 48 -5.26 12.98 -7.74
C PRO A 48 -4.22 13.70 -6.87
N GLY A 49 -3.18 14.24 -7.52
CA GLY A 49 -2.10 14.96 -6.84
C GLY A 49 -1.04 14.11 -6.15
N ALA A 50 -1.19 12.77 -6.09
CA ALA A 50 -0.21 11.91 -5.43
C ALA A 50 1.15 11.96 -6.12
N ARG A 51 1.20 11.89 -7.45
CA ARG A 51 2.45 11.96 -8.22
C ARG A 51 3.22 13.25 -7.96
N VAL A 52 2.52 14.38 -7.98
CA VAL A 52 3.15 15.69 -7.73
C VAL A 52 3.69 15.76 -6.30
N LEU A 53 2.91 15.28 -5.33
CA LEU A 53 3.37 15.25 -3.93
C LEU A 53 4.61 14.37 -3.74
N ILE A 54 4.65 13.18 -4.34
CA ILE A 54 5.82 12.28 -4.28
C ILE A 54 7.05 12.96 -4.91
N ASN A 55 6.89 13.59 -6.07
CA ASN A 55 7.98 14.28 -6.75
C ASN A 55 8.53 15.45 -5.91
N ASP A 56 7.65 16.26 -5.30
CA ASP A 56 8.06 17.36 -4.44
C ASP A 56 8.80 16.88 -3.19
N LEU A 57 8.32 15.80 -2.55
CA LEU A 57 8.99 15.19 -1.41
C LEU A 57 10.40 14.70 -1.79
N LYS A 58 10.52 14.02 -2.91
CA LYS A 58 11.83 13.54 -3.41
C LYS A 58 12.76 14.69 -3.77
N ALA A 59 12.26 15.77 -4.37
CA ALA A 59 13.03 16.98 -4.66
C ALA A 59 13.53 17.67 -3.38
N ALA A 60 12.75 17.58 -2.28
CA ALA A 60 13.16 18.05 -0.95
C ALA A 60 14.07 17.07 -0.20
N GLY A 61 14.55 16.00 -0.84
CA GLY A 61 15.43 15.00 -0.23
C GLY A 61 14.73 14.02 0.71
N ILE A 62 13.40 13.96 0.70
CA ILE A 62 12.63 13.07 1.55
C ILE A 62 12.37 11.76 0.79
N GLY A 63 12.76 10.64 1.40
CA GLY A 63 12.47 9.32 0.86
C GLY A 63 10.99 8.98 0.94
N VAL A 64 10.50 8.25 -0.08
CA VAL A 64 9.11 7.77 -0.16
C VAL A 64 9.11 6.30 -0.48
N TRP A 65 8.54 5.50 0.43
CA TRP A 65 8.48 4.03 0.32
C TRP A 65 7.04 3.54 0.29
N GLY A 66 6.84 2.35 -0.25
CA GLY A 66 5.55 1.69 -0.31
C GLY A 66 5.43 0.59 0.74
N LEU A 67 4.32 0.58 1.51
CA LEU A 67 3.95 -0.52 2.40
C LEU A 67 2.49 -0.89 2.14
N SER A 68 2.26 -2.00 1.44
CA SER A 68 0.95 -2.39 0.94
C SER A 68 0.53 -3.79 1.36
N ASN A 69 -0.75 -3.93 1.76
CA ASN A 69 -1.41 -5.23 1.73
C ASN A 69 -1.87 -5.47 0.30
N TRP A 70 -1.23 -6.42 -0.38
CA TRP A 70 -1.52 -6.76 -1.77
C TRP A 70 -1.08 -8.18 -2.08
N GLN A 71 -1.83 -8.84 -2.93
CA GLN A 71 -1.56 -10.20 -3.40
C GLN A 71 -0.29 -10.24 -4.25
N LYS A 72 0.56 -11.24 -4.02
CA LYS A 72 1.84 -11.40 -4.74
C LYS A 72 1.66 -11.58 -6.25
N ASP A 73 0.59 -12.27 -6.67
CA ASP A 73 0.36 -12.60 -8.08
C ASP A 73 -0.22 -11.42 -8.88
N LEU A 74 -0.94 -10.49 -8.22
CA LEU A 74 -1.53 -9.32 -8.87
C LEU A 74 -0.67 -8.06 -8.78
N PHE A 75 0.25 -7.97 -7.81
CA PHE A 75 1.08 -6.78 -7.65
C PHE A 75 1.96 -6.47 -8.88
N PRO A 76 2.58 -7.45 -9.58
CA PRO A 76 3.33 -7.19 -10.81
C PRO A 76 2.49 -6.50 -11.89
N ILE A 77 1.23 -6.89 -12.04
CA ILE A 77 0.29 -6.28 -13.01
C ILE A 77 0.07 -4.80 -12.68
N ALA A 78 -0.17 -4.48 -11.40
CA ALA A 78 -0.31 -3.09 -10.97
C ALA A 78 0.99 -2.28 -11.13
N LEU A 79 2.15 -2.90 -10.91
CA LEU A 79 3.46 -2.28 -11.07
C LEU A 79 3.77 -1.93 -12.55
N GLU A 80 3.32 -2.75 -13.48
CA GLU A 80 3.41 -2.46 -14.93
C GLU A 80 2.41 -1.39 -15.35
N HIS A 81 1.19 -1.43 -14.79
CA HIS A 81 0.12 -0.51 -15.16
C HIS A 81 0.32 0.90 -14.59
N TYR A 82 0.94 1.03 -13.41
CA TYR A 82 1.15 2.30 -12.72
C TYR A 82 2.62 2.61 -12.49
N ASP A 83 3.21 3.42 -13.37
CA ASP A 83 4.59 3.88 -13.28
C ASP A 83 4.89 4.67 -11.97
N ILE A 84 3.89 5.29 -11.34
CA ILE A 84 4.03 5.93 -10.04
C ILE A 84 4.58 4.98 -8.97
N LEU A 85 4.23 3.71 -9.00
CA LEU A 85 4.74 2.72 -8.08
C LEU A 85 6.24 2.48 -8.26
N GLN A 86 6.76 2.70 -9.48
CA GLN A 86 8.18 2.57 -9.80
C GLN A 86 9.00 3.77 -9.30
N THR A 87 8.35 4.90 -9.01
CA THR A 87 9.02 6.10 -8.48
C THR A 87 9.39 6.01 -7.01
N LEU A 88 8.82 5.05 -6.27
CA LEU A 88 9.10 4.82 -4.86
C LEU A 88 10.54 4.34 -4.65
N ASN A 89 11.16 4.71 -3.52
CA ASN A 89 12.52 4.32 -3.18
C ASN A 89 12.65 2.78 -3.03
N ASP A 90 11.71 2.15 -2.34
CA ASP A 90 11.55 0.70 -2.26
C ASP A 90 10.12 0.38 -1.80
N ARG A 91 9.75 -0.90 -1.72
CA ARG A 91 8.41 -1.38 -1.40
C ARG A 91 8.45 -2.66 -0.58
N VAL A 92 7.53 -2.74 0.39
CA VAL A 92 7.14 -3.98 1.07
C VAL A 92 5.71 -4.30 0.68
N VAL A 93 5.48 -5.48 0.15
CA VAL A 93 4.18 -6.00 -0.28
C VAL A 93 3.88 -7.25 0.53
N SER A 94 2.76 -7.25 1.23
CA SER A 94 2.40 -8.29 2.19
C SER A 94 2.42 -9.70 1.62
N GLY A 95 1.94 -9.88 0.38
CA GLY A 95 1.91 -11.18 -0.29
C GLY A 95 3.26 -11.82 -0.55
N TYR A 96 4.36 -11.03 -0.57
CA TYR A 96 5.72 -11.56 -0.71
C TYR A 96 6.37 -11.90 0.62
N VAL A 97 6.03 -11.13 1.68
CA VAL A 97 6.68 -11.27 2.99
C VAL A 97 5.82 -12.04 4.00
N GLU A 98 4.58 -12.36 3.61
CA GLU A 98 3.59 -13.07 4.43
C GLU A 98 3.25 -12.38 5.76
N LEU A 99 3.53 -11.08 5.84
CA LEU A 99 3.20 -10.18 6.94
C LEU A 99 2.15 -9.18 6.47
N ARG A 100 1.25 -8.73 7.34
CA ARG A 100 0.15 -7.82 6.94
C ARG A 100 -0.08 -6.69 7.92
N LYS A 101 -0.39 -5.51 7.41
CA LYS A 101 -1.02 -4.45 8.20
C LYS A 101 -2.39 -4.95 8.71
N PRO A 102 -2.78 -4.67 9.94
CA PRO A 102 -2.17 -3.74 10.89
C PRO A 102 -1.18 -4.37 11.89
N HIS A 103 -0.74 -5.60 11.71
CA HIS A 103 0.18 -6.26 12.64
C HIS A 103 1.54 -5.56 12.69
N LYS A 104 2.12 -5.47 13.89
CA LYS A 104 3.37 -4.73 14.13
C LYS A 104 4.55 -5.22 13.29
N ASP A 105 4.62 -6.52 13.05
CA ASP A 105 5.72 -7.21 12.37
C ASP A 105 5.99 -6.69 10.95
N ILE A 106 4.96 -6.33 10.18
CA ILE A 106 5.16 -5.77 8.82
C ILE A 106 5.79 -4.37 8.87
N TYR A 107 5.48 -3.57 9.90
CA TYR A 107 6.08 -2.24 10.05
C TYR A 107 7.54 -2.35 10.48
N ASP A 108 7.86 -3.23 11.42
CA ASP A 108 9.24 -3.53 11.83
C ASP A 108 10.05 -4.03 10.62
N HIS A 109 9.51 -4.98 9.85
CA HIS A 109 10.13 -5.48 8.63
C HIS A 109 10.37 -4.36 7.60
N ALA A 110 9.40 -3.45 7.43
CA ALA A 110 9.53 -2.32 6.50
C ALA A 110 10.62 -1.33 6.95
N LEU A 111 10.69 -1.01 8.24
CA LEU A 111 11.73 -0.14 8.79
C LEU A 111 13.13 -0.73 8.56
N ASP A 112 13.32 -2.02 8.85
CA ASP A 112 14.58 -2.74 8.63
C ASP A 112 14.95 -2.76 7.14
N ARG A 113 14.03 -3.13 6.28
CA ARG A 113 14.26 -3.22 4.83
C ARG A 113 14.62 -1.87 4.22
N PHE A 114 13.96 -0.81 4.66
CA PHE A 114 14.19 0.54 4.13
C PHE A 114 15.39 1.24 4.78
N GLY A 115 15.94 0.68 5.85
CA GLY A 115 17.04 1.27 6.60
C GLY A 115 16.68 2.59 7.27
N ILE A 116 15.44 2.74 7.75
CA ILE A 116 14.92 3.96 8.36
C ILE A 116 14.49 3.75 9.81
N ASN A 117 14.52 4.83 10.60
CA ASN A 117 14.07 4.81 11.98
C ASN A 117 12.60 5.25 12.11
N ALA A 118 11.85 4.58 12.97
CA ALA A 118 10.43 4.89 13.23
C ALA A 118 10.21 6.36 13.61
N ALA A 119 11.07 6.92 14.47
CA ALA A 119 10.96 8.31 14.93
C ALA A 119 11.14 9.37 13.83
N GLY A 120 11.86 9.03 12.74
CA GLY A 120 12.06 9.90 11.58
C GLY A 120 11.07 9.63 10.44
N ALA A 121 10.12 8.70 10.63
CA ALA A 121 9.19 8.25 9.61
C ALA A 121 7.75 8.71 9.90
N MET A 122 6.98 8.88 8.82
CA MET A 122 5.54 9.08 8.87
C MET A 122 4.88 8.01 8.01
N PHE A 123 3.92 7.28 8.58
CA PHE A 123 3.12 6.31 7.84
C PHE A 123 1.78 6.93 7.45
N VAL A 124 1.41 6.82 6.19
CA VAL A 124 0.18 7.42 5.63
C VAL A 124 -0.68 6.32 5.02
N ASP A 125 -1.90 6.16 5.52
CA ASP A 125 -2.83 5.11 5.07
C ASP A 125 -4.29 5.59 5.26
N ASP A 126 -5.21 5.08 4.45
CA ASP A 126 -6.64 5.43 4.52
C ASP A 126 -7.39 4.62 5.58
N LYS A 127 -6.85 3.49 6.05
CA LYS A 127 -7.47 2.61 7.05
C LYS A 127 -7.01 2.97 8.47
N ALA A 128 -7.97 3.31 9.33
CA ALA A 128 -7.69 3.70 10.72
C ALA A 128 -6.92 2.61 11.50
N MET A 129 -7.24 1.33 11.28
CA MET A 129 -6.55 0.22 11.94
C MET A 129 -5.07 0.11 11.54
N ASN A 130 -4.72 0.46 10.30
CA ASN A 130 -3.33 0.49 9.86
C ASN A 130 -2.56 1.64 10.53
N ILE A 131 -3.22 2.76 10.80
CA ILE A 131 -2.64 3.87 11.58
C ILE A 131 -2.35 3.44 13.02
N VAL A 132 -3.27 2.69 13.64
CA VAL A 132 -3.04 2.14 14.99
C VAL A 132 -1.82 1.23 15.00
N GLY A 133 -1.74 0.27 14.06
CA GLY A 133 -0.58 -0.63 13.96
C GLY A 133 0.75 0.10 13.73
N ALA A 134 0.77 1.14 12.90
CA ALA A 134 1.95 1.96 12.71
C ALA A 134 2.40 2.68 13.99
N ASN A 135 1.44 3.23 14.75
CA ASN A 135 1.74 3.89 16.04
C ASN A 135 2.27 2.89 17.07
N GLU A 136 1.76 1.65 17.10
CA GLU A 136 2.27 0.57 17.96
C GLU A 136 3.71 0.17 17.59
N ALA A 137 4.08 0.32 16.33
CA ALA A 137 5.47 0.16 15.86
C ALA A 137 6.35 1.40 16.07
N GLY A 138 5.83 2.45 16.70
CA GLY A 138 6.55 3.70 16.98
C GLY A 138 6.61 4.67 15.80
N ILE A 139 5.94 4.38 14.69
CA ILE A 139 5.88 5.25 13.52
C ILE A 139 4.69 6.19 13.67
N ARG A 140 4.90 7.50 13.43
CA ARG A 140 3.79 8.46 13.42
C ARG A 140 2.79 8.14 12.29
N GLY A 141 1.64 7.62 12.65
CA GLY A 141 0.56 7.32 11.70
C GLY A 141 -0.30 8.53 11.37
N VAL A 142 -0.60 8.73 10.10
CA VAL A 142 -1.48 9.79 9.60
C VAL A 142 -2.53 9.20 8.67
N ARG A 143 -3.79 9.44 8.98
CA ARG A 143 -4.89 8.97 8.13
C ARG A 143 -4.97 9.81 6.86
N PHE A 144 -4.82 9.17 5.72
CA PHE A 144 -4.96 9.79 4.42
C PHE A 144 -6.42 10.18 4.13
N LYS A 145 -6.63 11.37 3.61
CA LYS A 145 -7.91 11.85 3.10
C LYS A 145 -7.79 12.21 1.61
N ASP A 146 -6.85 13.08 1.31
CA ASP A 146 -6.49 13.50 -0.04
C ASP A 146 -5.07 14.09 -0.05
N SER A 147 -4.48 14.18 -1.24
CA SER A 147 -3.09 14.67 -1.41
C SER A 147 -2.91 16.13 -0.96
N ARG A 148 -3.95 16.97 -1.08
CA ARG A 148 -3.90 18.37 -0.67
C ARG A 148 -3.89 18.50 0.85
N ALA A 149 -4.72 17.72 1.55
CA ALA A 149 -4.73 17.69 3.01
C ALA A 149 -3.41 17.17 3.57
N LEU A 150 -2.86 16.10 2.96
CA LEU A 150 -1.56 15.55 3.35
C LEU A 150 -0.44 16.57 3.13
N ARG A 151 -0.41 17.27 1.99
CA ARG A 151 0.56 18.33 1.71
C ARG A 151 0.56 19.43 2.78
N ARG A 152 -0.63 19.95 3.12
CA ARG A 152 -0.76 20.97 4.19
C ARG A 152 -0.23 20.46 5.52
N LEU A 153 -0.52 19.22 5.88
CA LEU A 153 -0.04 18.61 7.11
C LEU A 153 1.48 18.47 7.12
N LEU A 154 2.09 18.04 6.02
CA LEU A 154 3.55 17.92 5.89
C LEU A 154 4.22 19.27 6.06
N ILE A 155 3.74 20.31 5.37
CA ILE A 155 4.26 21.70 5.50
C ILE A 155 4.14 22.20 6.94
N ALA A 156 2.98 21.99 7.58
CA ALA A 156 2.76 22.37 8.97
C ALA A 156 3.68 21.64 9.97
N ASN A 157 4.26 20.50 9.54
CA ASN A 157 5.28 19.75 10.30
C ASN A 157 6.72 20.02 9.84
N GLY A 158 6.95 21.12 9.10
CA GLY A 158 8.28 21.58 8.73
C GLY A 158 8.87 20.98 7.47
N VAL A 159 8.06 20.27 6.66
CA VAL A 159 8.51 19.75 5.37
C VAL A 159 8.53 20.89 4.35
N ASP A 160 9.71 21.17 3.77
CA ASP A 160 9.91 22.25 2.80
C ASP A 160 9.55 21.78 1.38
N ILE A 161 8.27 21.86 1.07
CA ILE A 161 7.71 21.57 -0.26
C ILE A 161 6.73 22.68 -0.68
N PRO A 162 6.48 22.88 -1.99
CA PRO A 162 5.56 23.91 -2.47
C PRO A 162 4.16 23.81 -1.83
N ALA A 163 3.64 24.94 -1.36
CA ALA A 163 2.33 24.98 -0.67
C ALA A 163 1.13 24.75 -1.60
N VAL A 164 1.27 25.03 -2.90
CA VAL A 164 0.20 24.94 -3.89
C VAL A 164 0.62 23.99 -5.01
N LEU A 165 -0.28 23.08 -5.38
CA LEU A 165 -0.19 22.40 -6.66
C LEU A 165 -0.34 23.49 -7.74
N GLN A 166 0.73 23.85 -8.43
CA GLN A 166 0.60 24.59 -9.68
C GLN A 166 -0.19 23.70 -10.63
N ALA A 167 -1.30 24.23 -11.12
CA ALA A 167 -2.23 23.55 -12.02
C ALA A 167 -1.57 23.27 -13.36
#